data_c6b27b3ff5d16a6e522f33534568faa2
#
_entry.id   c6b27b3ff5d16a6e522f33534568faa2
#
_cell.length_a   1.000
_cell.length_b   1.000
_cell.length_c   1.000
_cell.angle_alpha   90.00
_cell.angle_beta   90.00
_cell.angle_gamma   90.00
#
_symmetry.space_group_name_H-M   'P 1'
#
loop_
_entity.id
_entity.type
_entity.pdbx_description
1 polymer ?
#
loop_
_entity_poly.entity_id
_entity_poly.type
_entity_poly.pdbx_seq_one_letter_code
_entity_poly.pdbx_strand_id
1 'polypeptide(L)'
;EMERQVGSTMKGVAAYPLGIDMDLINYSSVLMDDYFPIPDGKGGTRTDWPSNWSGRYSHSMTTVYEALKQSLNTVAVRVGDWVTPRTMFEFARETLGITTLDENSDIDLAPMVLGATTTGLSPYELAGAYMMYGDGGRMTSLHSYTSVRDYQGNEILEKDIVTTQA
;
A
#
# COMPACT_ATOMS: atom_id res chain seq x y z
N GLU A 1 -12.03 -16.43 2.18
CA GLU A 1 -10.82 -15.91 2.85
C GLU A 1 -11.22 -14.85 3.88
N MET A 2 -10.37 -14.65 4.88
CA MET A 2 -10.66 -13.66 5.91
C MET A 2 -9.95 -12.36 5.53
N GLU A 3 -10.72 -11.30 5.31
CA GLU A 3 -10.24 -9.96 4.96
C GLU A 3 -10.17 -9.10 6.22
N ARG A 4 -9.12 -8.30 6.32
CA ARG A 4 -8.90 -7.38 7.45
C ARG A 4 -8.19 -6.11 6.99
N GLN A 5 -8.46 -5.02 7.68
CA GLN A 5 -7.68 -3.80 7.50
C GLN A 5 -6.20 -4.08 7.80
N VAL A 6 -5.35 -3.74 6.85
CA VAL A 6 -3.92 -4.08 6.90
C VAL A 6 -3.09 -3.03 7.62
N GLY A 7 -3.68 -1.88 7.92
CA GLY A 7 -2.99 -0.81 8.64
C GLY A 7 -1.72 -0.37 7.93
N SER A 8 -0.69 -0.09 8.70
CA SER A 8 0.59 0.47 8.21
C SER A 8 1.34 -0.40 7.21
N THR A 9 0.96 -1.67 7.01
CA THR A 9 1.55 -2.46 5.92
C THR A 9 1.17 -1.91 4.55
N MET A 10 0.06 -1.18 4.44
CA MET A 10 -0.35 -0.52 3.20
C MET A 10 0.66 0.52 2.71
N LYS A 11 1.44 1.15 3.59
CA LYS A 11 2.48 2.13 3.23
C LYS A 11 3.51 1.56 2.26
N GLY A 12 3.90 0.29 2.46
CA GLY A 12 4.82 -0.43 1.58
C GLY A 12 4.14 -1.03 0.33
N VAL A 13 2.82 -1.01 0.24
CA VAL A 13 2.11 -1.54 -0.94
C VAL A 13 2.07 -0.51 -2.07
N ALA A 14 1.76 0.73 -1.79
CA ALA A 14 1.52 1.72 -2.84
C ALA A 14 2.25 3.06 -2.62
N ALA A 15 2.14 3.69 -1.44
CA ALA A 15 2.63 5.05 -1.25
C ALA A 15 4.15 5.18 -1.46
N TYR A 16 4.95 4.43 -0.73
CA TYR A 16 6.41 4.53 -0.84
C TYR A 16 6.98 3.95 -2.14
N PRO A 17 6.54 2.75 -2.62
CA PRO A 17 7.04 2.23 -3.88
C PRO A 17 6.81 3.18 -5.05
N LEU A 18 5.58 3.65 -5.21
CA LEU A 18 5.24 4.60 -6.28
C LEU A 18 5.93 5.95 -6.11
N GLY A 19 6.04 6.45 -4.87
CA GLY A 19 6.77 7.67 -4.61
C GLY A 19 8.24 7.60 -5.03
N ILE A 20 8.87 6.44 -4.91
CA ILE A 20 10.25 6.18 -5.36
C ILE A 20 10.29 5.98 -6.87
N ASP A 21 9.42 5.16 -7.44
CA ASP A 21 9.38 4.84 -8.86
C ASP A 21 9.07 6.08 -9.73
N MET A 22 8.23 6.97 -9.22
CA MET A 22 7.90 8.25 -9.87
C MET A 22 8.95 9.35 -9.64
N ASP A 23 10.10 9.06 -9.01
CA ASP A 23 11.15 10.03 -8.65
C ASP A 23 10.67 11.20 -7.76
N LEU A 24 9.54 11.04 -7.05
CA LEU A 24 9.03 12.04 -6.12
C LEU A 24 9.83 12.10 -4.82
N ILE A 25 10.33 10.95 -4.40
CA ILE A 25 11.15 10.78 -3.19
C ILE A 25 12.27 9.76 -3.41
N ASN A 26 13.25 9.81 -2.52
CA ASN A 26 14.21 8.74 -2.31
C ASN A 26 14.40 8.51 -0.80
N TYR A 27 15.20 7.51 -0.39
CA TYR A 27 15.39 7.16 1.02
C TYR A 27 15.94 8.31 1.88
N SER A 28 16.67 9.27 1.30
CA SER A 28 17.23 10.43 1.99
C SER A 28 16.40 11.71 1.85
N SER A 29 15.32 11.69 1.05
CA SER A 29 14.36 12.81 1.00
C SER A 29 13.82 13.11 2.38
N VAL A 30 13.65 14.40 2.71
CA VAL A 30 13.20 14.85 4.02
C VAL A 30 11.82 15.48 3.96
N LEU A 31 10.93 15.07 4.86
CA LEU A 31 9.58 15.58 4.98
C LEU A 31 9.28 15.94 6.44
N MET A 32 8.30 16.82 6.60
CA MET A 32 7.87 17.26 7.93
C MET A 32 7.05 16.18 8.65
N ASP A 33 7.44 15.84 9.87
CA ASP A 33 6.62 15.03 10.78
C ASP A 33 5.70 15.96 11.58
N ASP A 34 4.59 16.32 10.97
CA ASP A 34 3.55 17.16 11.53
C ASP A 34 2.20 16.77 10.94
N TYR A 35 1.08 17.25 11.53
CA TYR A 35 -0.25 16.99 10.99
C TYR A 35 -0.33 17.37 9.49
N PHE A 36 -1.21 16.68 8.79
CA PHE A 36 -1.54 16.98 7.40
C PHE A 36 -2.90 17.71 7.39
N PRO A 37 -2.94 18.94 6.85
CA PRO A 37 -4.16 19.75 6.92
C PRO A 37 -5.23 19.17 5.98
N ILE A 38 -6.36 18.77 6.56
CA ILE A 38 -7.54 18.35 5.81
C ILE A 38 -8.76 19.19 6.21
N PRO A 39 -9.75 19.38 5.32
CA PRO A 39 -10.99 20.07 5.67
C PRO A 39 -11.72 19.38 6.83
N ASP A 40 -12.25 20.16 7.76
CA ASP A 40 -13.02 19.64 8.91
C ASP A 40 -14.51 19.43 8.62
N GLY A 41 -14.94 19.73 7.39
CA GLY A 41 -16.33 19.66 6.95
C GLY A 41 -17.24 20.80 7.48
N LYS A 42 -16.66 21.73 8.25
CA LYS A 42 -17.37 22.89 8.85
C LYS A 42 -16.81 24.23 8.39
N GLY A 43 -15.97 24.19 7.35
CA GLY A 43 -15.30 25.37 6.79
C GLY A 43 -13.95 25.70 7.45
N GLY A 44 -13.46 24.85 8.34
CA GLY A 44 -12.14 24.91 8.96
C GLY A 44 -11.19 23.82 8.47
N THR A 45 -10.07 23.70 9.17
CA THR A 45 -9.02 22.71 8.88
C THR A 45 -8.76 21.89 10.15
N ARG A 46 -8.73 20.57 10.02
CA ARG A 46 -8.26 19.67 11.08
C ARG A 46 -6.75 19.75 11.19
N THR A 47 -6.27 19.78 12.42
CA THR A 47 -4.84 19.87 12.77
C THR A 47 -4.40 18.69 13.64
N ASP A 48 -5.19 17.62 13.65
CA ASP A 48 -4.98 16.41 14.46
C ASP A 48 -4.86 15.13 13.62
N TRP A 49 -4.70 15.25 12.29
CA TRP A 49 -4.63 14.12 11.37
C TRP A 49 -3.39 14.21 10.46
N PRO A 50 -2.78 13.05 10.11
CA PRO A 50 -2.96 11.76 10.75
C PRO A 50 -2.23 11.74 12.10
N SER A 51 -2.75 11.01 13.07
CA SER A 51 -2.02 10.76 14.30
C SER A 51 -0.96 9.69 14.09
N ASN A 52 0.27 9.90 14.55
CA ASN A 52 1.26 8.84 14.67
C ASN A 52 0.87 7.87 15.79
N TRP A 53 1.34 6.63 15.75
CA TRP A 53 1.03 5.63 16.78
C TRP A 53 1.46 6.08 18.20
N SER A 54 2.50 6.93 18.29
CA SER A 54 2.98 7.53 19.54
C SER A 54 2.04 8.62 20.09
N GLY A 55 1.06 9.07 19.31
CA GLY A 55 0.21 10.22 19.61
C GLY A 55 0.95 11.57 19.55
N ARG A 56 2.16 11.62 19.01
CA ARG A 56 3.01 12.82 18.99
C ARG A 56 3.53 13.11 17.58
N TYR A 57 3.78 14.39 17.32
CA TYR A 57 4.54 14.89 16.18
C TYR A 57 5.90 15.39 16.70
N SER A 58 6.94 15.21 15.92
CA SER A 58 8.27 15.77 16.27
C SER A 58 8.39 17.25 15.87
N HIS A 59 7.47 17.75 15.04
CA HIS A 59 7.50 19.08 14.44
C HIS A 59 8.84 19.39 13.76
N SER A 60 9.45 18.39 13.16
CA SER A 60 10.77 18.50 12.53
C SER A 60 10.83 17.70 11.23
N MET A 61 11.83 18.01 10.43
CA MET A 61 12.11 17.26 9.20
C MET A 61 12.72 15.90 9.56
N THR A 62 12.21 14.84 8.92
CA THR A 62 12.75 13.48 9.04
C THR A 62 12.97 12.87 7.67
N THR A 63 13.92 11.96 7.54
CA THR A 63 14.16 11.26 6.28
C THR A 63 13.05 10.23 6.00
N VAL A 64 12.81 9.94 4.72
CA VAL A 64 11.90 8.87 4.30
C VAL A 64 12.31 7.53 4.92
N TYR A 65 13.61 7.25 4.97
CA TYR A 65 14.14 6.05 5.63
C TYR A 65 13.71 5.95 7.10
N GLU A 66 13.94 6.99 7.88
CA GLU A 66 13.61 6.98 9.31
C GLU A 66 12.08 7.01 9.53
N ALA A 67 11.35 7.74 8.68
CA ALA A 67 9.89 7.78 8.74
C ALA A 67 9.25 6.41 8.46
N LEU A 68 9.75 5.67 7.47
CA LEU A 68 9.28 4.32 7.16
C LEU A 68 9.64 3.35 8.30
N LYS A 69 10.87 3.41 8.81
CA LYS A 69 11.32 2.58 9.93
C LYS A 69 10.49 2.79 11.20
N GLN A 70 10.11 4.03 11.51
CA GLN A 70 9.23 4.36 12.63
C GLN A 70 7.74 4.26 12.28
N SER A 71 7.40 3.94 11.03
CA SER A 71 6.03 3.87 10.55
C SER A 71 5.23 5.17 10.78
N LEU A 72 5.86 6.33 10.57
CA LEU A 72 5.19 7.61 10.74
C LEU A 72 4.05 7.77 9.72
N ASN A 73 2.86 8.07 10.22
CA ASN A 73 1.68 8.29 9.41
C ASN A 73 1.75 9.63 8.67
N THR A 74 2.28 10.64 9.31
CA THR A 74 2.42 12.01 8.83
C THR A 74 3.20 12.10 7.52
N VAL A 75 4.35 11.44 7.49
CA VAL A 75 5.23 11.41 6.30
C VAL A 75 4.61 10.54 5.21
N ALA A 76 4.07 9.38 5.58
CA ALA A 76 3.45 8.48 4.61
C ALA A 76 2.28 9.14 3.88
N VAL A 77 1.43 9.90 4.58
CA VAL A 77 0.32 10.63 3.99
C VAL A 77 0.80 11.72 3.04
N ARG A 78 1.88 12.44 3.35
CA ARG A 78 2.45 13.44 2.44
C ARG A 78 2.97 12.81 1.15
N VAL A 79 3.62 11.65 1.25
CA VAL A 79 4.04 10.88 0.07
C VAL A 79 2.83 10.42 -0.74
N GLY A 80 1.81 9.88 -0.07
CA GLY A 80 0.58 9.42 -0.73
C GLY A 80 -0.21 10.56 -1.39
N ASP A 81 -0.18 11.76 -0.82
CA ASP A 81 -0.77 12.95 -1.44
C ASP A 81 -0.07 13.33 -2.75
N TRP A 82 1.27 13.28 -2.78
CA TRP A 82 2.05 13.52 -4.00
C TRP A 82 1.84 12.45 -5.07
N VAL A 83 1.75 11.18 -4.69
CA VAL A 83 1.46 10.06 -5.60
C VAL A 83 0.01 10.11 -6.10
N THR A 84 -0.90 10.57 -5.30
CA THR A 84 -2.36 10.62 -5.39
C THR A 84 -3.08 9.32 -5.03
N PRO A 85 -4.21 9.39 -4.34
CA PRO A 85 -5.01 8.20 -4.00
C PRO A 85 -5.47 7.40 -5.22
N ARG A 86 -5.81 8.07 -6.33
CA ARG A 86 -6.23 7.42 -7.58
C ARG A 86 -5.10 6.57 -8.16
N THR A 87 -3.89 7.10 -8.28
CA THR A 87 -2.73 6.38 -8.79
C THR A 87 -2.40 5.16 -7.93
N MET A 88 -2.43 5.32 -6.61
CA MET A 88 -2.22 4.21 -5.67
C MET A 88 -3.28 3.11 -5.82
N PHE A 89 -4.54 3.49 -5.99
CA PHE A 89 -5.66 2.57 -6.17
C PHE A 89 -5.53 1.77 -7.47
N GLU A 90 -5.26 2.44 -8.59
CA GLU A 90 -5.07 1.80 -9.90
C GLU A 90 -3.88 0.84 -9.87
N PHE A 91 -2.75 1.25 -9.33
CA PHE A 91 -1.60 0.38 -9.14
C PHE A 91 -1.94 -0.85 -8.28
N ALA A 92 -2.61 -0.66 -7.15
CA ALA A 92 -2.97 -1.76 -6.26
C ALA A 92 -3.93 -2.76 -6.94
N ARG A 93 -4.90 -2.27 -7.71
CA ARG A 93 -5.86 -3.14 -8.42
C ARG A 93 -5.30 -3.78 -9.67
N GLU A 94 -4.67 -2.98 -10.54
CA GLU A 94 -4.32 -3.41 -11.89
C GLU A 94 -2.97 -4.12 -11.93
N THR A 95 -2.01 -3.64 -11.13
CA THR A 95 -0.65 -4.20 -11.11
C THR A 95 -0.50 -5.27 -10.03
N LEU A 96 -0.92 -4.97 -8.80
CA LEU A 96 -0.75 -5.90 -7.67
C LEU A 96 -1.89 -6.94 -7.55
N GLY A 97 -2.97 -6.78 -8.31
CA GLY A 97 -4.08 -7.72 -8.33
C GLY A 97 -4.92 -7.76 -7.05
N ILE A 98 -4.96 -6.65 -6.28
CA ILE A 98 -5.80 -6.55 -5.09
C ILE A 98 -7.25 -6.31 -5.53
N THR A 99 -8.12 -7.27 -5.25
CA THR A 99 -9.51 -7.27 -5.71
C THR A 99 -10.51 -6.73 -4.70
N THR A 100 -10.12 -6.63 -3.43
CA THR A 100 -10.98 -6.25 -2.31
C THR A 100 -11.17 -4.74 -2.15
N LEU A 101 -10.44 -3.92 -2.90
CA LEU A 101 -10.57 -2.45 -2.87
C LEU A 101 -11.85 -1.98 -3.55
N ASP A 102 -12.58 -1.08 -2.89
CA ASP A 102 -13.82 -0.46 -3.39
C ASP A 102 -13.53 0.94 -3.99
N GLU A 103 -13.88 1.11 -5.27
CA GLU A 103 -13.64 2.37 -5.99
C GLU A 103 -14.42 3.56 -5.42
N ASN A 104 -15.56 3.34 -4.78
CA ASN A 104 -16.38 4.42 -4.25
C ASN A 104 -15.92 4.94 -2.89
N SER A 105 -15.17 4.13 -2.13
CA SER A 105 -14.84 4.44 -0.74
C SER A 105 -13.35 4.38 -0.41
N ASP A 106 -12.54 3.66 -1.21
CA ASP A 106 -11.12 3.46 -0.87
C ASP A 106 -10.16 4.40 -1.63
N ILE A 107 -10.64 5.23 -2.55
CA ILE A 107 -9.81 6.22 -3.25
C ILE A 107 -9.66 7.47 -2.37
N ASP A 108 -8.95 7.30 -1.26
CA ASP A 108 -8.61 8.38 -0.34
C ASP A 108 -7.27 8.08 0.35
N LEU A 109 -6.68 9.08 1.00
CA LEU A 109 -5.39 8.96 1.69
C LEU A 109 -5.44 7.95 2.85
N ALA A 110 -6.51 7.91 3.61
CA ALA A 110 -6.61 6.99 4.75
C ALA A 110 -6.64 5.51 4.31
N PRO A 111 -7.48 5.06 3.37
CA PRO A 111 -7.43 3.70 2.85
C PRO A 111 -6.09 3.36 2.18
N MET A 112 -5.66 4.20 1.22
CA MET A 112 -4.54 3.87 0.34
C MET A 112 -3.17 4.01 0.99
N VAL A 113 -3.03 4.80 2.05
CA VAL A 113 -1.76 4.99 2.76
C VAL A 113 -1.73 4.29 4.11
N LEU A 114 -2.82 4.40 4.87
CA LEU A 114 -2.87 3.92 6.25
C LEU A 114 -3.59 2.57 6.39
N GLY A 115 -4.07 2.01 5.28
CA GLY A 115 -4.71 0.69 5.24
C GLY A 115 -6.08 0.64 5.93
N ALA A 116 -6.76 1.78 6.03
CA ALA A 116 -8.13 1.88 6.57
C ALA A 116 -9.17 1.61 5.46
N THR A 117 -8.95 0.55 4.70
CA THR A 117 -9.83 0.15 3.59
C THR A 117 -11.16 -0.38 4.09
N THR A 118 -12.20 -0.27 3.28
CA THR A 118 -13.57 -0.63 3.64
C THR A 118 -13.72 -2.10 4.00
N THR A 119 -13.23 -2.99 3.15
CA THR A 119 -13.30 -4.44 3.35
C THR A 119 -12.04 -4.98 4.04
N GLY A 120 -10.89 -4.44 3.72
CA GLY A 120 -9.58 -4.96 4.08
C GLY A 120 -8.97 -5.78 2.94
N LEU A 121 -7.81 -6.38 3.19
CA LEU A 121 -7.14 -7.29 2.27
C LEU A 121 -7.06 -8.69 2.89
N SER A 122 -7.06 -9.70 2.05
CA SER A 122 -6.70 -11.05 2.50
C SER A 122 -5.18 -11.16 2.72
N PRO A 123 -4.71 -12.05 3.60
CA PRO A 123 -3.28 -12.34 3.74
C PRO A 123 -2.62 -12.76 2.42
N TYR A 124 -3.39 -13.39 1.55
CA TYR A 124 -2.94 -13.84 0.23
C TYR A 124 -2.64 -12.67 -0.70
N GLU A 125 -3.55 -11.70 -0.81
CA GLU A 125 -3.35 -10.47 -1.59
C GLU A 125 -2.19 -9.64 -1.04
N LEU A 126 -2.12 -9.48 0.29
CA LEU A 126 -1.05 -8.72 0.92
C LEU A 126 0.33 -9.38 0.69
N ALA A 127 0.42 -10.70 0.83
CA ALA A 127 1.66 -11.43 0.54
C ALA A 127 2.07 -11.28 -0.93
N GLY A 128 1.11 -11.36 -1.84
CA GLY A 128 1.32 -11.11 -3.26
C GLY A 128 1.85 -9.71 -3.54
N ALA A 129 1.23 -8.69 -2.97
CA ALA A 129 1.66 -7.30 -3.14
C ALA A 129 3.13 -7.08 -2.69
N TYR A 130 3.57 -7.77 -1.66
CA TYR A 130 4.96 -7.69 -1.18
C TYR A 130 5.95 -8.52 -2.00
N MET A 131 5.49 -9.39 -2.90
CA MET A 131 6.36 -10.22 -3.76
C MET A 131 7.29 -9.36 -4.63
N MET A 132 6.83 -8.19 -5.09
CA MET A 132 7.63 -7.27 -5.92
C MET A 132 8.99 -6.92 -5.32
N TYR A 133 9.10 -6.85 -4.00
CA TYR A 133 10.35 -6.53 -3.31
C TYR A 133 11.37 -7.68 -3.38
N GLY A 134 10.90 -8.91 -3.46
CA GLY A 134 11.74 -10.11 -3.53
C GLY A 134 12.17 -10.47 -4.94
N ASP A 135 11.51 -9.95 -5.97
CA ASP A 135 11.70 -10.37 -7.36
C ASP A 135 11.99 -9.20 -8.32
N GLY A 136 12.69 -8.17 -7.83
CA GLY A 136 13.15 -7.06 -8.66
C GLY A 136 12.02 -6.27 -9.33
N GLY A 137 10.91 -6.08 -8.63
CA GLY A 137 9.72 -5.38 -9.14
C GLY A 137 8.79 -6.26 -9.97
N ARG A 138 9.05 -7.56 -10.10
CA ARG A 138 8.16 -8.45 -10.85
C ARG A 138 7.02 -8.96 -9.97
N MET A 139 5.85 -9.03 -10.57
CA MET A 139 4.64 -9.61 -10.00
C MET A 139 4.27 -10.89 -10.74
N THR A 140 4.14 -11.98 -10.01
CA THR A 140 3.66 -13.25 -10.54
C THR A 140 2.23 -13.49 -10.06
N SER A 141 1.37 -13.94 -10.96
CA SER A 141 -0.02 -14.23 -10.60
C SER A 141 -0.09 -15.17 -9.39
N LEU A 142 -0.88 -14.76 -8.40
CA LEU A 142 -1.01 -15.51 -7.16
C LEU A 142 -1.58 -16.90 -7.43
N HIS A 143 -0.95 -17.92 -6.87
CA HIS A 143 -1.37 -19.32 -7.02
C HIS A 143 -0.98 -20.16 -5.80
N SER A 144 -1.78 -21.15 -5.48
CA SER A 144 -1.54 -22.11 -4.41
C SER A 144 -1.07 -23.48 -4.92
N TYR A 145 -1.09 -23.67 -6.24
CA TYR A 145 -0.56 -24.87 -6.92
C TYR A 145 -0.08 -24.47 -8.32
N THR A 146 0.83 -25.23 -8.87
CA THR A 146 1.30 -25.14 -10.26
C THR A 146 0.61 -26.16 -11.14
N SER A 147 0.52 -27.39 -10.67
CA SER A 147 -0.25 -28.47 -11.30
C SER A 147 -0.84 -29.42 -10.27
N VAL A 148 -1.94 -30.07 -10.63
CA VAL A 148 -2.53 -31.17 -9.84
C VAL A 148 -2.54 -32.42 -10.71
N ARG A 149 -2.05 -33.54 -10.18
CA ARG A 149 -1.98 -34.83 -10.89
C ARG A 149 -2.77 -35.88 -10.13
N ASP A 150 -3.33 -36.84 -10.89
CA ASP A 150 -3.97 -38.01 -10.34
C ASP A 150 -2.93 -39.03 -9.79
N TYR A 151 -3.43 -40.13 -9.22
CA TYR A 151 -2.58 -41.23 -8.69
C TYR A 151 -1.83 -41.99 -9.77
N GLN A 152 -2.20 -41.82 -11.06
CA GLN A 152 -1.52 -42.43 -12.21
C GLN A 152 -0.48 -41.46 -12.83
N GLY A 153 -0.39 -40.24 -12.31
CA GLY A 153 0.52 -39.20 -12.79
C GLY A 153 -0.03 -38.34 -13.93
N ASN A 154 -1.29 -38.54 -14.33
CA ASN A 154 -1.92 -37.71 -15.35
C ASN A 154 -2.24 -36.35 -14.75
N GLU A 155 -2.01 -35.29 -15.52
CA GLU A 155 -2.31 -33.93 -15.11
C GLU A 155 -3.80 -33.66 -15.21
N ILE A 156 -4.41 -33.20 -14.10
CA ILE A 156 -5.83 -32.89 -14.00
C ILE A 156 -6.06 -31.38 -14.11
N LEU A 157 -5.18 -30.58 -13.48
CA LEU A 157 -5.26 -29.12 -13.49
C LEU A 157 -3.84 -28.55 -13.65
N GLU A 158 -3.73 -27.56 -14.51
CA GLU A 158 -2.57 -26.70 -14.63
C GLU A 158 -2.97 -25.27 -14.40
N LYS A 159 -2.13 -24.48 -13.76
CA LYS A 159 -2.34 -23.06 -13.54
C LYS A 159 -1.47 -22.25 -14.48
N ASP A 160 -2.09 -21.43 -15.31
CA ASP A 160 -1.37 -20.42 -16.08
C ASP A 160 -0.76 -19.39 -15.12
N ILE A 161 0.56 -19.38 -15.06
CA ILE A 161 1.31 -18.46 -14.19
C ILE A 161 1.86 -17.35 -15.09
N VAL A 162 1.35 -16.13 -14.85
CA VAL A 162 1.75 -14.94 -15.59
C VAL A 162 2.62 -14.07 -14.69
N THR A 163 3.76 -13.61 -15.22
CA THR A 163 4.65 -12.66 -14.54
C THR A 163 4.68 -11.36 -15.34
N THR A 164 4.47 -10.24 -14.65
CA THR A 164 4.50 -8.89 -15.19
C THR A 164 5.47 -8.01 -14.41
N GLN A 165 5.94 -6.92 -15.01
CA GLN A 165 6.68 -5.89 -14.29
C GLN A 165 5.67 -5.01 -13.53
N ALA A 166 5.90 -4.81 -12.21
CA ALA A 166 5.13 -3.90 -11.37
C ALA A 166 5.56 -2.45 -11.58
#